data_6e15669b547b10442f8af4a3b8e7a99e
#
_entry.id   6e15669b547b10442f8af4a3b8e7a99e
#
_cell.length_a   1.000
_cell.length_b   1.000
_cell.length_c   1.000
_cell.angle_alpha   90.00
_cell.angle_beta   90.00
_cell.angle_gamma   90.00
#
_symmetry.space_group_name_H-M   'P 1'
#
loop_
_entity.id
_entity.type
_entity.pdbx_description
1 polymer ?
#
loop_
_entity_poly.entity_id
_entity_poly.type
_entity_poly.pdbx_seq_one_letter_code
_entity_poly.pdbx_strand_id
1 'polypeptide(L)' 'MGTPAKYREHAADCLKLALRMSAPEDKARLLSAAERWRSLADREERRRASEAGALPPAWRFWIWPNRAA' A
#
# COMPACT_ATOMS: atom_id res chain seq x y z
N MET A 1 -7.79 -11.58 -10.06
CA MET A 1 -7.86 -10.30 -9.41
C MET A 1 -7.05 -10.28 -8.15
N GLY A 2 -6.36 -9.19 -7.93
CA GLY A 2 -5.46 -9.10 -6.80
C GLY A 2 -6.18 -8.84 -5.49
N THR A 3 -5.68 -9.43 -4.44
CA THR A 3 -6.09 -9.10 -3.08
C THR A 3 -5.07 -8.11 -2.50
N PRO A 4 -5.39 -7.38 -1.43
CA PRO A 4 -4.39 -6.52 -0.80
C PRO A 4 -3.12 -7.26 -0.41
N ALA A 5 -3.26 -8.50 0.05
CA ALA A 5 -2.11 -9.32 0.38
C ALA A 5 -1.22 -9.59 -0.83
N LYS A 6 -1.84 -9.86 -1.98
CA LYS A 6 -1.09 -10.08 -3.22
C LYS A 6 -0.35 -8.82 -3.65
N TYR A 7 -1.00 -7.68 -3.55
CA TYR A 7 -0.36 -6.42 -3.90
C TYR A 7 0.84 -6.14 -3.01
N ARG A 8 0.73 -6.46 -1.73
CA ARG A 8 1.85 -6.30 -0.80
C ARG A 8 2.98 -7.26 -1.09
N GLU A 9 2.67 -8.49 -1.51
CA GLU A 9 3.67 -9.44 -1.94
C GLU A 9 4.43 -8.91 -3.15
N HIS A 10 3.72 -8.38 -4.13
CA HIS A 10 4.37 -7.79 -5.30
C HIS A 10 5.25 -6.61 -4.92
N ALA A 11 4.79 -5.79 -3.99
CA ALA A 11 5.59 -4.67 -3.51
C ALA A 11 6.89 -5.16 -2.84
N ALA A 12 6.78 -6.18 -2.01
CA ALA A 12 7.93 -6.76 -1.35
C ALA A 12 8.91 -7.36 -2.35
N ASP A 13 8.40 -8.05 -3.37
CA ASP A 13 9.24 -8.61 -4.42
C ASP A 13 9.99 -7.52 -5.18
N CYS A 14 9.30 -6.44 -5.49
CA CYS A 14 9.93 -5.30 -6.15
C CYS A 14 11.06 -4.71 -5.31
N LEU A 15 10.84 -4.61 -4.00
CA LEU A 15 11.86 -4.09 -3.10
C LEU A 15 13.07 -5.04 -3.04
N LYS A 16 12.83 -6.33 -2.99
CA LYS A 16 13.91 -7.32 -2.99
C LYS A 16 14.73 -7.24 -4.24
N LEU A 17 14.08 -7.12 -5.39
CA LEU A 17 14.76 -6.97 -6.65
C LEU A 17 15.55 -5.67 -6.70
N ALA A 18 14.98 -4.60 -6.18
CA ALA A 18 15.67 -3.31 -6.17
C ALA A 18 16.97 -3.39 -5.39
N LEU A 19 17.00 -4.14 -4.30
CA LEU A 19 18.20 -4.31 -3.50
C LEU A 19 19.29 -5.06 -4.24
N ARG A 20 18.91 -5.88 -5.20
CA ARG A 20 19.87 -6.64 -6.00
C ARG A 20 20.35 -5.88 -7.23
N MET A 21 19.66 -4.84 -7.60
CA MET A 21 20.03 -4.05 -8.77
C MET A 21 21.21 -3.15 -8.47
N SER A 22 22.18 -3.14 -9.39
CA SER A 22 23.32 -2.24 -9.28
C SER A 22 23.08 -0.94 -10.06
N ALA A 23 22.23 -0.99 -11.09
CA ALA A 23 21.92 0.19 -11.88
C ALA A 23 20.92 1.08 -11.14
N PRO A 24 21.26 2.36 -10.93
CA PRO A 24 20.34 3.26 -10.21
C PRO A 24 18.99 3.44 -10.89
N GLU A 25 18.98 3.43 -12.22
CA GLU A 25 17.74 3.59 -12.98
C GLU A 25 16.78 2.45 -12.77
N ASP A 26 17.31 1.23 -12.81
CA ASP A 26 16.48 0.03 -12.59
C ASP A 26 15.98 -0.02 -11.16
N LYS A 27 16.84 0.33 -10.22
CA LYS A 27 16.45 0.39 -8.82
C LYS A 27 15.30 1.38 -8.61
N ALA A 28 15.40 2.56 -9.21
CA ALA A 28 14.35 3.57 -9.10
C ALA A 28 13.03 3.09 -9.68
N ARG A 29 13.07 2.37 -10.80
CA ARG A 29 11.86 1.82 -11.41
C ARG A 29 11.18 0.81 -10.51
N LEU A 30 11.97 -0.06 -9.89
CA LEU A 30 11.44 -1.07 -8.99
C LEU A 30 10.87 -0.44 -7.73
N LEU A 31 11.51 0.59 -7.21
CA LEU A 31 10.99 1.30 -6.05
C LEU A 31 9.67 1.99 -6.36
N SER A 32 9.57 2.60 -7.54
CA SER A 32 8.32 3.22 -7.99
C SER A 32 7.21 2.17 -8.14
N ALA A 33 7.54 1.02 -8.69
CA ALA A 33 6.58 -0.08 -8.82
C ALA A 33 6.11 -0.56 -7.46
N ALA A 34 7.03 -0.68 -6.50
CA ALA A 34 6.67 -1.09 -5.15
C ALA A 34 5.68 -0.12 -4.51
N GLU A 35 5.90 1.17 -4.69
CA GLU A 35 4.98 2.19 -4.18
C GLU A 35 3.60 2.08 -4.80
N ARG A 36 3.55 1.81 -6.10
CA ARG A 36 2.26 1.62 -6.79
C ARG A 36 1.50 0.42 -6.24
N TRP A 37 2.20 -0.68 -6.03
CA TRP A 37 1.58 -1.88 -5.47
C TRP A 37 1.04 -1.62 -4.07
N ARG A 38 1.79 -0.89 -3.26
CA ARG A 38 1.35 -0.53 -1.91
C ARG A 38 0.12 0.37 -1.94
N SER A 39 0.10 1.33 -2.84
CA SER A 39 -1.06 2.21 -3.01
C SER A 39 -2.29 1.43 -3.43
N LEU A 40 -2.13 0.48 -4.34
CA LEU A 40 -3.23 -0.37 -4.77
C LEU A 40 -3.74 -1.22 -3.62
N ALA A 41 -2.85 -1.73 -2.78
CA ALA A 41 -3.25 -2.50 -1.61
C ALA A 41 -4.08 -1.65 -0.65
N ASP A 42 -3.66 -0.44 -0.39
CA ASP A 42 -4.39 0.48 0.49
C ASP A 42 -5.77 0.79 -0.07
N ARG A 43 -5.85 1.08 -1.36
CA ARG A 43 -7.13 1.37 -2.00
C ARG A 43 -8.07 0.19 -1.93
N GLU A 44 -7.56 -0.99 -2.18
CA GLU A 44 -8.37 -2.20 -2.15
C GLU A 44 -8.89 -2.50 -0.76
N GLU A 45 -8.05 -2.29 0.24
CA GLU A 45 -8.47 -2.48 1.63
C GLU A 45 -9.58 -1.52 2.02
N ARG A 46 -9.45 -0.26 1.62
CA ARG A 46 -10.47 0.75 1.89
C ARG A 46 -11.78 0.43 1.19
N ARG A 47 -11.69 0.00 -0.06
CA ARG A 47 -12.86 -0.37 -0.83
C ARG A 47 -13.59 -1.54 -0.19
N ARG A 48 -12.86 -2.55 0.21
CA ARG A 48 -13.43 -3.73 0.86
C ARG A 48 -14.07 -3.41 2.19
N ALA A 49 -13.43 -2.58 2.97
CA ALA A 49 -13.97 -2.13 4.24
C ALA A 49 -15.30 -1.41 4.03
N SER A 50 -15.36 -0.57 3.02
CA SER A 50 -16.56 0.18 2.66
C SER A 50 -17.69 -0.74 2.22
N GLU A 51 -17.37 -1.70 1.34
CA GLU A 51 -18.35 -2.65 0.82
C GLU A 51 -18.90 -3.57 1.89
N ALA A 52 -18.06 -3.93 2.83
CA ALA A 52 -18.47 -4.79 3.93
C ALA A 52 -19.31 -4.05 4.98
N GLY A 53 -19.53 -2.77 4.79
CA GLY A 53 -20.21 -1.95 5.75
C GLY A 53 -19.38 -1.70 7.00
N ALA A 54 -18.10 -2.01 6.95
CA ALA A 54 -17.18 -1.83 8.06
C ALA A 54 -16.62 -0.42 8.07
N LEU A 55 -17.51 0.55 8.06
CA LEU A 55 -17.08 1.94 8.13
C LEU A 55 -16.45 2.18 9.49
N PRO A 56 -15.35 2.90 9.53
CA PRO A 56 -14.75 3.22 10.81
C PRO A 56 -15.71 4.05 11.63
N PRO A 57 -15.78 3.79 12.93
CA PRO A 57 -16.62 4.61 13.81
C PRO A 57 -16.17 6.06 13.75
N ALA A 58 -17.12 6.96 13.97
CA ALA A 58 -16.83 8.39 13.91
C ALA A 58 -15.70 8.81 14.84
N TRP A 59 -15.57 8.14 15.98
CA TRP A 59 -14.52 8.48 16.93
C TRP A 59 -13.10 8.31 16.36
N ARG A 60 -12.94 7.45 15.36
CA ARG A 60 -11.65 7.29 14.71
C ARG A 60 -11.22 8.55 13.97
N PHE A 61 -12.17 9.24 13.39
CA PHE A 61 -11.87 10.48 12.70
C PHE A 61 -11.50 11.59 13.66
N TRP A 62 -12.06 11.53 14.86
CA TRP A 62 -11.72 12.49 15.91
C TRP A 62 -10.31 12.29 16.42
N ILE A 63 -9.94 11.03 16.64
CA ILE A 63 -8.63 10.69 17.17
C ILE A 63 -7.55 10.93 16.12
N TRP A 64 -7.85 10.60 14.90
CA TRP A 64 -6.88 10.68 13.83
C TRP A 64 -6.33 12.08 13.62
N PRO A 65 -7.16 13.11 13.47
CA PRO A 65 -6.66 14.46 13.34
C PRO A 65 -5.86 14.92 14.57
N ASN A 66 -6.28 14.49 15.73
CA ASN A 66 -5.58 14.83 16.97
C ASN A 66 -4.16 14.27 16.99
N ARG A 67 -3.98 13.11 16.43
CA ARG A 67 -2.65 12.54 16.33
C ARG A 67 -1.79 13.28 15.34
N ALA A 68 -2.39 13.70 14.29
CA ALA A 68 -1.69 14.43 13.25
C ALA A 68 -1.22 15.80 13.75
N ALA A 69 -1.96 16.34 14.67
CA ALA A 69 -1.59 17.58 15.31
C ALA A 69 -0.48 17.35 16.30
#